data_19fbd729665cdb6860409c90d9d45ae7
#
_entry.id   19fbd729665cdb6860409c90d9d45ae7
#
_cell.length_a   1.000
_cell.length_b   1.000
_cell.length_c   1.000
_cell.angle_alpha   90.00
_cell.angle_beta   90.00
_cell.angle_gamma   90.00
#
_symmetry.space_group_name_H-M   'P 1'
#
loop_
_entity.id
_entity.type
_entity.pdbx_description
1 polymer ?
#
loop_
_entity_poly.entity_id
_entity_poly.type
_entity_poly.pdbx_seq_one_letter_code
_entity_poly.pdbx_strand_id
1 'polypeptide(L)'
;MLLLQFSTSHYCRKARLALGYKQIPYQVENLTPALHILRVKPLSGSHTVPVLLPQQKNCPAVVADSTEIIRFLEDYQPNPPLYLEDTWQQKEALRLEDYFDEFIGTAARFVYYQFRANEGKQIDPSWMSQTVIAIVRSQYGINADSAKIAAQKIDEAIAMLSEFWQDGYLVGDRFSVADLTAAALLSPLGLLPTYRQNYPWLFERITEIHQFCNEPLPKNWQAGLD
;
A
#
# COMPACT_ATOMS: atom_id res chain seq x y z
N MET A 1 -15.21 1.86 13.13
CA MET A 1 -15.17 1.22 11.80
C MET A 1 -14.41 -0.10 11.89
N LEU A 2 -14.65 -1.07 11.00
CA LEU A 2 -13.91 -2.34 10.94
C LEU A 2 -13.29 -2.52 9.56
N LEU A 3 -11.97 -2.71 9.50
CA LEU A 3 -11.21 -2.93 8.27
C LEU A 3 -10.88 -4.43 8.11
N LEU A 4 -11.41 -5.06 7.07
CA LEU A 4 -11.06 -6.42 6.67
C LEU A 4 -9.82 -6.36 5.78
N GLN A 5 -8.75 -7.09 6.16
CA GLN A 5 -7.46 -6.89 5.52
C GLN A 5 -6.55 -8.14 5.50
N PHE A 6 -5.47 -8.03 4.73
CA PHE A 6 -4.23 -8.76 4.98
C PHE A 6 -3.21 -7.78 5.58
N SER A 7 -2.61 -8.13 6.72
CA SER A 7 -1.65 -7.26 7.43
C SER A 7 -0.43 -6.86 6.59
N THR A 8 -0.02 -7.71 5.65
CA THR A 8 1.13 -7.51 4.76
C THR A 8 0.78 -6.81 3.44
N SER A 9 -0.51 -6.65 3.13
CA SER A 9 -0.93 -6.02 1.88
C SER A 9 -0.66 -4.51 1.89
N HIS A 10 0.04 -4.03 0.88
CA HIS A 10 0.31 -2.61 0.70
C HIS A 10 -0.94 -1.80 0.31
N TYR A 11 -1.92 -2.38 -0.38
CA TYR A 11 -3.24 -1.75 -0.60
C TYR A 11 -4.05 -1.61 0.70
N CYS A 12 -3.98 -2.62 1.59
CA CYS A 12 -4.56 -2.49 2.92
C CYS A 12 -3.82 -1.43 3.75
N ARG A 13 -2.50 -1.30 3.57
CA ARG A 13 -1.69 -0.25 4.18
C ARG A 13 -2.10 1.14 3.69
N LYS A 14 -2.39 1.31 2.40
CA LYS A 14 -2.94 2.55 1.85
C LYS A 14 -4.20 2.98 2.61
N ALA A 15 -5.14 2.07 2.82
CA ALA A 15 -6.35 2.35 3.61
C ALA A 15 -6.04 2.68 5.08
N ARG A 16 -5.07 1.97 5.72
CA ARG A 16 -4.67 2.26 7.11
C ARG A 16 -3.98 3.62 7.25
N LEU A 17 -3.10 3.98 6.32
CA LEU A 17 -2.48 5.31 6.29
C LEU A 17 -3.55 6.42 6.20
N ALA A 18 -4.57 6.25 5.37
CA ALA A 18 -5.65 7.20 5.25
C ALA A 18 -6.49 7.31 6.54
N LEU A 19 -6.84 6.18 7.15
CA LEU A 19 -7.54 6.15 8.43
C LEU A 19 -6.73 6.82 9.55
N GLY A 20 -5.43 6.54 9.60
CA GLY A 20 -4.52 7.11 10.59
C GLY A 20 -4.29 8.60 10.37
N TYR A 21 -4.08 9.05 9.13
CA TYR A 21 -3.96 10.47 8.78
C TYR A 21 -5.18 11.28 9.21
N LYS A 22 -6.36 10.74 8.97
CA LYS A 22 -7.63 11.34 9.39
C LYS A 22 -7.97 11.11 10.87
N GLN A 23 -7.12 10.41 11.62
CA GLN A 23 -7.31 10.10 13.03
C GLN A 23 -8.66 9.40 13.33
N ILE A 24 -9.15 8.61 12.38
CA ILE A 24 -10.41 7.88 12.51
C ILE A 24 -10.15 6.56 13.24
N PRO A 25 -10.80 6.31 14.41
CA PRO A 25 -10.62 5.06 15.13
C PRO A 25 -11.23 3.88 14.36
N TYR A 26 -10.50 2.80 14.25
CA TYR A 26 -10.93 1.57 13.59
C TYR A 26 -10.38 0.33 14.26
N GLN A 27 -11.05 -0.80 14.01
CA GLN A 27 -10.57 -2.13 14.35
C GLN A 27 -10.15 -2.86 13.08
N VAL A 28 -9.28 -3.85 13.21
CA VAL A 28 -8.86 -4.69 12.08
C VAL A 28 -9.28 -6.14 12.26
N GLU A 29 -9.79 -6.75 11.19
CA GLU A 29 -9.98 -8.18 11.06
C GLU A 29 -8.95 -8.70 10.03
N ASN A 30 -7.91 -9.40 10.53
CA ASN A 30 -6.91 -9.99 9.66
C ASN A 30 -7.44 -11.30 9.08
N LEU A 31 -7.63 -11.35 7.78
CA LEU A 31 -8.16 -12.48 7.08
C LEU A 31 -7.05 -13.47 6.68
N THR A 32 -7.41 -14.73 6.55
CA THR A 32 -6.50 -15.75 6.03
C THR A 32 -6.60 -15.80 4.51
N PRO A 33 -5.47 -15.70 3.77
CA PRO A 33 -5.46 -15.87 2.32
C PRO A 33 -6.18 -17.15 1.87
N ALA A 34 -6.85 -17.12 0.75
CA ALA A 34 -7.78 -18.09 0.20
C ALA A 34 -9.14 -18.17 0.94
N LEU A 35 -9.16 -18.23 2.27
CA LEU A 35 -10.41 -18.26 3.04
C LEU A 35 -11.12 -16.90 3.11
N HIS A 36 -10.40 -15.81 2.90
CA HIS A 36 -10.95 -14.44 2.90
C HIS A 36 -12.13 -14.27 1.93
N ILE A 37 -12.15 -15.03 0.84
CA ILE A 37 -13.22 -14.97 -0.18
C ILE A 37 -14.58 -15.27 0.44
N LEU A 38 -14.64 -16.23 1.38
CA LEU A 38 -15.88 -16.58 2.07
C LEU A 38 -16.42 -15.43 2.93
N ARG A 39 -15.54 -14.56 3.41
CA ARG A 39 -15.89 -13.39 4.23
C ARG A 39 -16.15 -12.15 3.39
N VAL A 40 -15.35 -11.91 2.35
CA VAL A 40 -15.34 -10.67 1.57
C VAL A 40 -16.39 -10.69 0.47
N LYS A 41 -16.50 -11.79 -0.30
CA LYS A 41 -17.39 -11.86 -1.45
C LYS A 41 -18.88 -11.64 -1.14
N PRO A 42 -19.46 -12.21 -0.06
CA PRO A 42 -20.85 -11.93 0.30
C PRO A 42 -21.11 -10.48 0.68
N LEU A 43 -20.09 -9.75 1.15
CA LEU A 43 -20.20 -8.36 1.60
C LEU A 43 -20.06 -7.37 0.45
N SER A 44 -19.02 -7.54 -0.36
CA SER A 44 -18.59 -6.53 -1.37
C SER A 44 -18.79 -6.98 -2.81
N GLY A 45 -19.11 -8.24 -3.06
CA GLY A 45 -19.12 -8.82 -4.41
C GLY A 45 -17.70 -9.08 -4.97
N SER A 46 -16.67 -8.52 -4.35
CA SER A 46 -15.26 -8.64 -4.76
C SER A 46 -14.56 -9.81 -4.06
N HIS A 47 -13.37 -10.17 -4.55
CA HIS A 47 -12.47 -11.15 -3.93
C HIS A 47 -11.23 -10.50 -3.30
N THR A 48 -11.17 -9.17 -3.27
CA THR A 48 -9.99 -8.41 -2.87
C THR A 48 -10.18 -7.71 -1.53
N VAL A 49 -9.10 -7.40 -0.88
CA VAL A 49 -9.02 -6.54 0.29
C VAL A 49 -8.11 -5.34 -0.04
N PRO A 50 -8.34 -4.18 0.60
CA PRO A 50 -9.12 -3.91 1.81
C PRO A 50 -10.63 -3.80 1.58
N VAL A 51 -11.41 -4.09 2.63
CA VAL A 51 -12.84 -3.80 2.71
C VAL A 51 -13.12 -3.13 4.05
N LEU A 52 -13.72 -1.94 4.02
CA LEU A 52 -14.12 -1.19 5.19
C LEU A 52 -15.61 -1.40 5.48
N LEU A 53 -15.94 -1.67 6.72
CA LEU A 53 -17.30 -1.68 7.26
C LEU A 53 -17.45 -0.48 8.20
N PRO A 54 -18.07 0.63 7.79
CA PRO A 54 -18.18 1.84 8.61
C PRO A 54 -18.92 1.63 9.93
N GLN A 55 -19.95 0.76 9.94
CA GLN A 55 -20.74 0.40 11.14
C GLN A 55 -21.39 1.62 11.83
N GLN A 56 -21.76 2.63 11.06
CA GLN A 56 -22.37 3.86 11.56
C GLN A 56 -23.66 4.17 10.81
N LYS A 57 -24.57 4.89 11.48
CA LYS A 57 -25.81 5.37 10.85
C LYS A 57 -25.48 6.32 9.69
N ASN A 58 -26.25 6.22 8.64
CA ASN A 58 -26.11 7.05 7.41
C ASN A 58 -24.81 6.83 6.61
N CYS A 59 -24.04 5.78 6.92
CA CYS A 59 -22.92 5.37 6.12
C CYS A 59 -23.28 4.14 5.27
N PRO A 60 -22.59 3.91 4.13
CA PRO A 60 -22.73 2.66 3.40
C PRO A 60 -22.37 1.47 4.30
N ALA A 61 -23.03 0.34 4.09
CA ALA A 61 -22.76 -0.87 4.87
C ALA A 61 -21.34 -1.40 4.62
N VAL A 62 -20.83 -1.22 3.40
CA VAL A 62 -19.55 -1.73 2.91
C VAL A 62 -18.92 -0.73 1.95
N VAL A 63 -17.63 -0.52 2.09
CA VAL A 63 -16.78 0.21 1.12
C VAL A 63 -15.62 -0.71 0.76
N ALA A 64 -15.52 -1.12 -0.48
CA ALA A 64 -14.48 -2.02 -0.98
C ALA A 64 -13.53 -1.25 -1.89
N ASP A 65 -12.26 -1.68 -1.93
CA ASP A 65 -11.15 -1.04 -2.61
C ASP A 65 -10.52 0.13 -1.84
N SER A 66 -9.18 0.28 -1.97
CA SER A 66 -8.44 1.29 -1.20
C SER A 66 -8.72 2.72 -1.63
N THR A 67 -8.92 2.96 -2.93
CA THR A 67 -9.28 4.28 -3.48
C THR A 67 -10.70 4.66 -3.08
N GLU A 68 -11.65 3.73 -3.16
CA GLU A 68 -13.04 3.98 -2.71
C GLU A 68 -13.12 4.22 -1.19
N ILE A 69 -12.26 3.55 -0.41
CA ILE A 69 -12.14 3.82 1.03
C ILE A 69 -11.66 5.24 1.26
N ILE A 70 -10.61 5.71 0.55
CA ILE A 70 -10.12 7.09 0.68
C ILE A 70 -11.22 8.08 0.29
N ARG A 71 -11.93 7.86 -0.82
CA ARG A 71 -13.03 8.70 -1.26
C ARG A 71 -14.13 8.80 -0.18
N PHE A 72 -14.53 7.67 0.36
CA PHE A 72 -15.48 7.62 1.47
C PHE A 72 -14.98 8.40 2.70
N LEU A 73 -13.70 8.28 3.06
CA LEU A 73 -13.12 8.96 4.20
C LEU A 73 -13.05 10.49 3.99
N GLU A 74 -12.82 10.96 2.76
CA GLU A 74 -12.89 12.38 2.41
C GLU A 74 -14.30 12.95 2.62
N ASP A 75 -15.32 12.23 2.18
CA ASP A 75 -16.72 12.63 2.39
C ASP A 75 -17.14 12.54 3.85
N TYR A 76 -16.69 11.51 4.57
CA TYR A 76 -17.03 11.27 5.98
C TYR A 76 -16.39 12.25 6.95
N GLN A 77 -15.10 12.53 6.73
CA GLN A 77 -14.30 13.47 7.52
C GLN A 77 -13.39 14.28 6.60
N PRO A 78 -13.86 15.42 6.08
CA PRO A 78 -13.08 16.21 5.12
C PRO A 78 -11.72 16.68 5.64
N ASN A 79 -11.57 16.91 6.94
CA ASN A 79 -10.35 17.44 7.56
C ASN A 79 -9.62 16.40 8.42
N PRO A 80 -8.28 16.31 8.32
CA PRO A 80 -7.40 16.96 7.34
C PRO A 80 -7.61 16.39 5.93
N PRO A 81 -7.60 17.20 4.86
CA PRO A 81 -7.88 16.74 3.51
C PRO A 81 -6.70 16.00 2.88
N LEU A 82 -6.99 14.90 2.18
CA LEU A 82 -6.07 14.22 1.25
C LEU A 82 -6.22 14.74 -0.18
N TYR A 83 -7.38 15.35 -0.48
CA TYR A 83 -7.68 15.94 -1.76
C TYR A 83 -7.30 17.43 -1.77
N LEU A 84 -6.71 17.87 -2.87
CA LEU A 84 -6.23 19.23 -3.02
C LEU A 84 -7.34 20.16 -3.49
N GLU A 85 -7.33 21.41 -3.03
CA GLU A 85 -8.38 22.38 -3.37
C GLU A 85 -8.27 22.88 -4.81
N ASP A 86 -7.02 23.04 -5.30
CA ASP A 86 -6.79 23.42 -6.69
C ASP A 86 -7.16 22.28 -7.63
N THR A 87 -8.00 22.57 -8.60
CA THR A 87 -8.59 21.56 -9.51
C THR A 87 -7.51 20.86 -10.36
N TRP A 88 -6.46 21.58 -10.77
CA TRP A 88 -5.39 21.00 -11.58
C TRP A 88 -4.51 20.10 -10.72
N GLN A 89 -4.10 20.59 -9.55
CA GLN A 89 -3.32 19.80 -8.59
C GLN A 89 -4.08 18.54 -8.14
N GLN A 90 -5.37 18.66 -7.90
CA GLN A 90 -6.21 17.49 -7.54
C GLN A 90 -6.24 16.44 -8.65
N LYS A 91 -6.39 16.85 -9.91
CA LYS A 91 -6.36 15.93 -11.05
C LYS A 91 -5.01 15.25 -11.18
N GLU A 92 -3.93 15.98 -10.96
CA GLU A 92 -2.58 15.42 -11.01
C GLU A 92 -2.31 14.45 -9.85
N ALA A 93 -2.78 14.77 -8.64
CA ALA A 93 -2.68 13.87 -7.49
C ALA A 93 -3.44 12.55 -7.71
N LEU A 94 -4.64 12.61 -8.27
CA LEU A 94 -5.42 11.42 -8.62
C LEU A 94 -4.77 10.62 -9.76
N ARG A 95 -4.19 11.28 -10.76
CA ARG A 95 -3.45 10.61 -11.84
C ARG A 95 -2.23 9.86 -11.30
N LEU A 96 -1.52 10.44 -10.33
CA LEU A 96 -0.42 9.76 -9.66
C LEU A 96 -0.91 8.62 -8.77
N GLU A 97 -2.03 8.79 -8.06
CA GLU A 97 -2.66 7.70 -7.31
C GLU A 97 -2.94 6.50 -8.22
N ASP A 98 -3.61 6.72 -9.35
CA ASP A 98 -3.91 5.67 -10.35
C ASP A 98 -2.63 5.02 -10.88
N TYR A 99 -1.60 5.83 -11.18
CA TYR A 99 -0.31 5.30 -11.64
C TYR A 99 0.34 4.39 -10.60
N PHE A 100 0.35 4.79 -9.34
CA PHE A 100 0.88 3.95 -8.27
C PHE A 100 0.03 2.70 -8.05
N ASP A 101 -1.28 2.79 -8.06
CA ASP A 101 -2.17 1.65 -7.84
C ASP A 101 -2.05 0.60 -8.95
N GLU A 102 -2.16 1.01 -10.19
CA GLU A 102 -2.25 0.09 -11.32
C GLU A 102 -0.88 -0.46 -11.73
N PHE A 103 0.16 0.38 -11.73
CA PHE A 103 1.46 0.00 -12.26
C PHE A 103 2.47 -0.31 -11.16
N ILE A 104 2.71 0.61 -10.25
CA ILE A 104 3.81 0.49 -9.29
C ILE A 104 3.49 -0.49 -8.16
N GLY A 105 2.28 -0.47 -7.61
CA GLY A 105 1.86 -1.43 -6.59
C GLY A 105 1.88 -2.86 -7.11
N THR A 106 1.49 -3.07 -8.37
CA THR A 106 1.61 -4.37 -9.03
C THR A 106 3.08 -4.76 -9.20
N ALA A 107 3.94 -3.84 -9.70
CA ALA A 107 5.37 -4.10 -9.85
C ALA A 107 6.05 -4.41 -8.50
N ALA A 108 5.74 -3.64 -7.45
CA ALA A 108 6.26 -3.88 -6.09
C ALA A 108 5.85 -5.28 -5.56
N ARG A 109 4.62 -5.73 -5.85
CA ARG A 109 4.18 -7.10 -5.54
C ARG A 109 5.06 -8.13 -6.23
N PHE A 110 5.36 -7.97 -7.51
CA PHE A 110 6.15 -8.92 -8.28
C PHE A 110 7.57 -9.05 -7.72
N VAL A 111 8.24 -7.93 -7.51
CA VAL A 111 9.59 -7.88 -6.94
C VAL A 111 9.61 -8.46 -5.54
N TYR A 112 8.67 -8.07 -4.68
CA TYR A 112 8.57 -8.55 -3.31
C TYR A 112 8.35 -10.06 -3.23
N TYR A 113 7.38 -10.61 -3.96
CA TYR A 113 7.10 -12.06 -3.89
C TYR A 113 8.18 -12.91 -4.57
N GLN A 114 8.86 -12.38 -5.58
CA GLN A 114 10.04 -13.04 -6.15
C GLN A 114 11.18 -13.09 -5.12
N PHE A 115 11.48 -11.99 -4.45
CA PHE A 115 12.45 -11.94 -3.37
C PHE A 115 12.09 -12.91 -2.23
N ARG A 116 10.82 -12.89 -1.74
CA ARG A 116 10.35 -13.74 -0.66
C ARG A 116 10.42 -15.24 -0.98
N ALA A 117 10.33 -15.61 -2.23
CA ALA A 117 10.48 -17.01 -2.66
C ALA A 117 11.93 -17.49 -2.71
N ASN A 118 12.90 -16.58 -2.74
CA ASN A 118 14.31 -16.85 -2.88
C ASN A 118 15.10 -16.33 -1.66
N GLU A 119 15.81 -15.23 -1.82
CA GLU A 119 16.70 -14.64 -0.82
C GLU A 119 15.98 -14.25 0.48
N GLY A 120 14.78 -13.71 0.37
CA GLY A 120 13.95 -13.30 1.50
C GLY A 120 13.16 -14.42 2.20
N LYS A 121 13.41 -15.68 1.84
CA LYS A 121 12.71 -16.84 2.44
C LYS A 121 12.87 -16.90 3.97
N GLN A 122 13.99 -16.40 4.48
CA GLN A 122 14.31 -16.38 5.91
C GLN A 122 13.47 -15.38 6.73
N ILE A 123 12.85 -14.38 6.09
CA ILE A 123 12.04 -13.39 6.80
C ILE A 123 10.86 -14.06 7.54
N ASP A 124 10.25 -15.06 6.93
CA ASP A 124 9.23 -15.92 7.54
C ASP A 124 9.30 -17.30 6.86
N PRO A 125 10.06 -18.26 7.42
CA PRO A 125 10.25 -19.58 6.86
C PRO A 125 9.06 -20.52 7.11
N SER A 126 8.00 -20.08 7.82
CA SER A 126 6.86 -20.92 8.15
C SER A 126 6.23 -21.51 6.89
N TRP A 127 5.74 -22.76 6.98
CA TRP A 127 5.09 -23.43 5.86
C TRP A 127 3.88 -22.65 5.35
N MET A 128 3.16 -21.98 6.23
CA MET A 128 2.01 -21.16 5.88
C MET A 128 2.42 -19.96 5.02
N SER A 129 3.47 -19.23 5.40
CA SER A 129 4.02 -18.13 4.61
C SER A 129 4.49 -18.60 3.25
N GLN A 130 5.23 -19.71 3.19
CA GLN A 130 5.72 -20.26 1.93
C GLN A 130 4.58 -20.71 1.00
N THR A 131 3.51 -21.27 1.56
CA THR A 131 2.30 -21.65 0.81
C THR A 131 1.62 -20.41 0.22
N VAL A 132 1.44 -19.35 1.00
CA VAL A 132 0.87 -18.08 0.52
C VAL A 132 1.73 -17.49 -0.60
N ILE A 133 3.05 -17.48 -0.45
CA ILE A 133 3.98 -16.99 -1.48
C ILE A 133 3.81 -17.79 -2.78
N ALA A 134 3.74 -19.12 -2.69
CA ALA A 134 3.56 -19.98 -3.86
C ALA A 134 2.22 -19.73 -4.57
N ILE A 135 1.13 -19.59 -3.81
CA ILE A 135 -0.21 -19.29 -4.33
C ILE A 135 -0.20 -17.94 -5.07
N VAL A 136 0.32 -16.89 -4.43
CA VAL A 136 0.36 -15.55 -5.03
C VAL A 136 1.21 -15.54 -6.30
N ARG A 137 2.38 -16.18 -6.27
CA ARG A 137 3.25 -16.29 -7.47
C ARG A 137 2.55 -16.99 -8.60
N SER A 138 1.86 -18.10 -8.34
CA SER A 138 1.09 -18.84 -9.35
C SER A 138 -0.08 -18.00 -9.89
N GLN A 139 -0.83 -17.36 -9.01
CA GLN A 139 -2.01 -16.56 -9.39
C GLN A 139 -1.66 -15.39 -10.30
N TYR A 140 -0.54 -14.72 -10.06
CA TYR A 140 -0.12 -13.52 -10.81
C TYR A 140 0.97 -13.79 -11.85
N GLY A 141 1.40 -15.04 -12.05
CA GLY A 141 2.45 -15.38 -13.00
C GLY A 141 3.83 -14.81 -12.63
N ILE A 142 4.13 -14.70 -11.32
CA ILE A 142 5.37 -14.11 -10.81
C ILE A 142 6.51 -15.11 -10.98
N ASN A 143 7.49 -14.73 -11.79
CA ASN A 143 8.73 -15.47 -12.03
C ASN A 143 9.91 -14.50 -12.16
N ALA A 144 11.11 -15.02 -12.43
CA ALA A 144 12.32 -14.18 -12.52
C ALA A 144 12.23 -13.11 -13.61
N ASP A 145 11.69 -13.47 -14.80
CA ASP A 145 11.60 -12.53 -15.92
C ASP A 145 10.57 -11.42 -15.66
N SER A 146 9.36 -11.81 -15.19
CA SER A 146 8.33 -10.83 -14.86
C SER A 146 8.74 -9.91 -13.72
N ALA A 147 9.47 -10.43 -12.72
CA ALA A 147 10.01 -9.63 -11.62
C ALA A 147 11.13 -8.68 -12.08
N LYS A 148 11.96 -9.08 -13.05
CA LYS A 148 12.98 -8.22 -13.63
C LYS A 148 12.36 -7.03 -14.38
N ILE A 149 11.31 -7.26 -15.17
CA ILE A 149 10.57 -6.19 -15.85
C ILE A 149 9.93 -5.26 -14.82
N ALA A 150 9.36 -5.84 -13.76
CA ALA A 150 8.76 -5.06 -12.67
C ALA A 150 9.80 -4.19 -11.94
N ALA A 151 11.00 -4.72 -11.69
CA ALA A 151 12.10 -3.97 -11.09
C ALA A 151 12.51 -2.74 -11.93
N GLN A 152 12.62 -2.89 -13.24
CA GLN A 152 12.92 -1.76 -14.13
C GLN A 152 11.87 -0.65 -14.03
N LYS A 153 10.57 -1.00 -14.01
CA LYS A 153 9.49 -0.01 -13.81
C LYS A 153 9.58 0.70 -12.46
N ILE A 154 9.96 -0.02 -11.41
CA ILE A 154 10.16 0.56 -10.08
C ILE A 154 11.34 1.52 -10.10
N ASP A 155 12.47 1.15 -10.69
CA ASP A 155 13.65 1.99 -10.76
C ASP A 155 13.37 3.29 -11.55
N GLU A 156 12.62 3.21 -12.65
CA GLU A 156 12.13 4.37 -13.42
C GLU A 156 11.23 5.27 -12.57
N ALA A 157 10.29 4.68 -11.81
CA ALA A 157 9.42 5.44 -10.92
C ALA A 157 10.19 6.11 -9.78
N ILE A 158 11.15 5.41 -9.16
CA ILE A 158 11.99 5.98 -8.10
C ILE A 158 12.85 7.13 -8.63
N ALA A 159 13.40 7.00 -9.84
CA ALA A 159 14.14 8.08 -10.50
C ALA A 159 13.28 9.33 -10.70
N MET A 160 12.04 9.16 -11.19
CA MET A 160 11.07 10.25 -11.30
C MET A 160 10.77 10.89 -9.93
N LEU A 161 10.56 10.08 -8.89
CA LEU A 161 10.27 10.57 -7.54
C LEU A 161 11.43 11.37 -6.93
N SER A 162 12.67 10.99 -7.23
CA SER A 162 13.86 11.65 -6.66
C SER A 162 13.99 13.11 -7.04
N GLU A 163 13.34 13.55 -8.11
CA GLU A 163 13.41 14.93 -8.59
C GLU A 163 12.62 15.91 -7.71
N PHE A 164 11.57 15.45 -7.00
CA PHE A 164 10.71 16.36 -6.25
C PHE A 164 10.14 15.81 -4.92
N TRP A 165 10.17 14.51 -4.69
CA TRP A 165 9.58 13.92 -3.47
C TRP A 165 10.54 13.85 -2.29
N GLN A 166 11.82 14.01 -2.53
CA GLN A 166 12.85 13.93 -1.49
C GLN A 166 12.67 15.05 -0.45
N ASP A 167 12.46 16.29 -0.91
CA ASP A 167 12.36 17.46 -0.06
C ASP A 167 10.98 18.16 -0.11
N GLY A 168 9.98 17.52 -0.72
CA GLY A 168 8.67 18.13 -0.94
C GLY A 168 7.51 17.15 -0.97
N TYR A 169 6.46 17.53 -1.68
CA TYR A 169 5.29 16.70 -1.94
C TYR A 169 5.18 16.40 -3.44
N LEU A 170 4.52 15.30 -3.77
CA LEU A 170 4.37 14.88 -5.17
C LEU A 170 3.57 15.88 -6.00
N VAL A 171 2.62 16.58 -5.37
CA VAL A 171 1.82 17.61 -6.03
C VAL A 171 1.59 18.77 -5.07
N GLY A 172 1.85 19.98 -5.55
CA GLY A 172 1.64 21.22 -4.78
C GLY A 172 2.60 21.34 -3.60
N ASP A 173 2.14 21.97 -2.54
CA ASP A 173 2.92 22.36 -1.37
C ASP A 173 2.49 21.66 -0.07
N ARG A 174 1.62 20.65 -0.16
CA ARG A 174 1.12 19.90 0.99
C ARG A 174 0.90 18.42 0.69
N PHE A 175 0.87 17.63 1.76
CA PHE A 175 0.58 16.20 1.73
C PHE A 175 -0.77 15.89 1.08
N SER A 176 -0.79 14.90 0.20
CA SER A 176 -1.95 14.52 -0.60
C SER A 176 -2.12 13.00 -0.72
N VAL A 177 -3.19 12.59 -1.39
CA VAL A 177 -3.44 11.19 -1.73
C VAL A 177 -2.31 10.57 -2.55
N ALA A 178 -1.60 11.35 -3.37
CA ALA A 178 -0.47 10.88 -4.16
C ALA A 178 0.69 10.43 -3.26
N ASP A 179 1.09 11.26 -2.28
CA ASP A 179 2.16 10.96 -1.32
C ASP A 179 1.83 9.73 -0.49
N LEU A 180 0.61 9.66 0.01
CA LEU A 180 0.11 8.53 0.79
C LEU A 180 0.17 7.23 0.01
N THR A 181 -0.28 7.26 -1.24
CA THR A 181 -0.32 6.08 -2.12
C THR A 181 1.08 5.61 -2.48
N ALA A 182 1.98 6.54 -2.86
CA ALA A 182 3.37 6.22 -3.13
C ALA A 182 4.04 5.55 -1.92
N ALA A 183 3.89 6.13 -0.72
CA ALA A 183 4.45 5.56 0.50
C ALA A 183 3.90 4.16 0.81
N ALA A 184 2.58 3.97 0.67
CA ALA A 184 1.95 2.68 0.90
C ALA A 184 2.47 1.61 -0.04
N LEU A 185 2.48 1.90 -1.35
CA LEU A 185 2.69 0.89 -2.38
C LEU A 185 4.17 0.57 -2.62
N LEU A 186 5.08 1.50 -2.34
CA LEU A 186 6.53 1.26 -2.37
C LEU A 186 7.07 0.63 -1.07
N SER A 187 6.31 0.70 0.03
CA SER A 187 6.77 0.19 1.32
C SER A 187 7.21 -1.29 1.34
N PRO A 188 6.68 -2.24 0.55
CA PRO A 188 7.19 -3.61 0.53
C PRO A 188 8.65 -3.71 0.10
N LEU A 189 9.15 -2.77 -0.71
CA LEU A 189 10.52 -2.74 -1.18
C LEU A 189 11.53 -2.48 -0.07
N GLY A 190 11.09 -1.82 1.02
CA GLY A 190 11.93 -1.60 2.20
C GLY A 190 12.33 -2.87 2.95
N LEU A 191 11.74 -4.02 2.62
CA LEU A 191 12.15 -5.33 3.11
C LEU A 191 13.24 -6.00 2.25
N LEU A 192 13.60 -5.37 1.13
CA LEU A 192 14.65 -5.84 0.22
C LEU A 192 15.94 -5.05 0.46
N PRO A 193 17.02 -5.70 0.93
CA PRO A 193 18.29 -5.01 1.24
C PRO A 193 18.82 -4.17 0.08
N THR A 194 18.74 -4.67 -1.16
CA THR A 194 19.22 -3.97 -2.36
C THR A 194 18.53 -2.62 -2.55
N TYR A 195 17.20 -2.55 -2.39
CA TYR A 195 16.49 -1.30 -2.53
C TYR A 195 16.84 -0.31 -1.40
N ARG A 196 16.96 -0.80 -0.17
CA ARG A 196 17.35 0.05 0.96
C ARG A 196 18.73 0.66 0.79
N GLN A 197 19.67 -0.11 0.29
CA GLN A 197 21.04 0.37 0.04
C GLN A 197 21.09 1.37 -1.10
N ASN A 198 20.34 1.14 -2.17
CA ASN A 198 20.36 2.00 -3.35
C ASN A 198 19.55 3.28 -3.19
N TYR A 199 18.46 3.25 -2.40
CA TYR A 199 17.51 4.36 -2.28
C TYR A 199 17.17 4.69 -0.82
N PRO A 200 18.17 5.02 0.04
CA PRO A 200 17.92 5.27 1.46
C PRO A 200 16.91 6.40 1.69
N TRP A 201 16.99 7.49 0.92
CA TRP A 201 16.09 8.62 0.99
C TRP A 201 14.60 8.23 0.83
N LEU A 202 14.32 7.26 -0.05
CA LEU A 202 12.96 6.79 -0.30
C LEU A 202 12.35 6.17 0.96
N PHE A 203 13.14 5.36 1.67
CA PHE A 203 12.67 4.67 2.87
C PHE A 203 12.65 5.56 4.11
N GLU A 204 13.46 6.60 4.15
CA GLU A 204 13.35 7.70 5.10
C GLU A 204 12.01 8.43 4.89
N ARG A 205 11.72 8.82 3.64
CA ARG A 205 10.46 9.49 3.29
C ARG A 205 9.23 8.64 3.60
N ILE A 206 9.25 7.34 3.27
CA ILE A 206 8.18 6.40 3.63
C ILE A 206 8.01 6.32 5.15
N THR A 207 9.11 6.30 5.90
CA THR A 207 9.09 6.26 7.37
C THR A 207 8.43 7.52 7.95
N GLU A 208 8.78 8.70 7.46
CA GLU A 208 8.17 9.97 7.86
C GLU A 208 6.66 9.96 7.61
N ILE A 209 6.21 9.51 6.44
CA ILE A 209 4.79 9.45 6.10
C ILE A 209 4.05 8.44 6.99
N HIS A 210 4.65 7.29 7.28
CA HIS A 210 4.08 6.34 8.23
C HIS A 210 3.90 6.95 9.62
N GLN A 211 4.91 7.68 10.11
CA GLN A 211 4.82 8.39 11.40
C GLN A 211 3.75 9.48 11.36
N PHE A 212 3.72 10.28 10.30
CA PHE A 212 2.74 11.34 10.10
C PHE A 212 1.30 10.82 10.07
N CYS A 213 1.10 9.65 9.46
CA CYS A 213 -0.19 8.97 9.40
C CYS A 213 -0.47 8.06 10.61
N ASN A 214 0.40 8.02 11.62
CA ASN A 214 0.27 7.15 12.80
C ASN A 214 0.05 5.66 12.44
N GLU A 215 0.68 5.20 11.37
CA GLU A 215 0.62 3.81 10.89
C GLU A 215 1.97 3.12 11.14
N PRO A 216 1.99 1.96 11.81
CA PRO A 216 3.23 1.21 12.03
C PRO A 216 3.91 0.83 10.71
N LEU A 217 5.24 0.88 10.70
CA LEU A 217 6.04 0.35 9.60
C LEU A 217 5.84 -1.18 9.47
N PRO A 218 6.08 -1.75 8.28
CA PRO A 218 6.04 -3.20 8.09
C PRO A 218 6.89 -3.93 9.14
N LYS A 219 6.42 -5.08 9.60
CA LYS A 219 7.24 -5.96 10.43
C LYS A 219 8.57 -6.24 9.73
N ASN A 220 9.65 -6.27 10.47
CA ASN A 220 11.03 -6.46 9.96
C ASN A 220 11.57 -5.29 9.11
N TRP A 221 10.93 -4.10 9.15
CA TRP A 221 11.43 -2.92 8.47
C TRP A 221 12.86 -2.56 8.88
N GLN A 222 13.25 -2.80 10.12
CA GLN A 222 14.60 -2.51 10.65
C GLN A 222 15.58 -3.69 10.52
N ALA A 223 15.12 -4.88 10.21
CA ALA A 223 15.93 -6.11 10.22
C ALA A 223 16.92 -6.27 9.05
N GLY A 224 17.21 -5.21 8.32
CA GLY A 224 18.18 -5.21 7.21
C GLY A 224 19.25 -4.13 7.35
N LEU A 225 19.42 -3.59 8.56
CA LEU A 225 20.41 -2.55 8.86
C LEU A 225 21.64 -3.09 9.64
N ASP A 226 21.70 -4.40 9.93
CA ASP A 226 22.84 -5.07 10.59
C ASP A 226 23.72 -5.81 9.57
#